data_bd81ac99cc46e6b2578c8c43f4e24f71
#
_entry.id   bd81ac99cc46e6b2578c8c43f4e24f71
#
_cell.length_a   1.000
_cell.length_b   1.000
_cell.length_c   1.000
_cell.angle_alpha   90.00
_cell.angle_beta   90.00
_cell.angle_gamma   90.00
#
_symmetry.space_group_name_H-M   'P 1'
#
loop_
_entity.id
_entity.type
_entity.pdbx_description
1 polymer ?
#
loop_
_entity_poly.entity_id
_entity_poly.type
_entity_poly.pdbx_seq_one_letter_code
_entity_poly.pdbx_strand_id
1 'polypeptide(L)'
;MHVLIHSFDFLVLCAFALCYFCLEFLDYDPIPVLLGRLILQPKPSFTPPLLRHLPYFPDMLVSLESLTAFLACVSAGYALQIPSDTPISELISSAKAHLAQGSPRDAVVYFDAAVSRDPTNYITIFQRGAAYLSIGKNSQASSDFDRVLELKPNFEGALLQRSRLNARSAHWQEALQDLERAGKKSTDDYKELEAARDAATLALNAEKQGAWETCVSEANVAILKANTALPLRQARAHCHFEKGETEEALSDLAHVLQMSPSLVEPHLQMSSMLFYSLGDSDRGLAQIRKCLHADPDSKPCNRLYRRERKLAKQLEKLHTALGARKFSNAANLMVGDSESSGLIADVKADVEEARQANHIHRLAPNNLYTFLVEKTCEAYREVSTHVTWLGFCH
;
A
#
# COMPACT_ATOMS: atom_id res chain seq x y z
N MET A 1 12.30 55.60 -10.36
CA MET A 1 11.12 54.73 -10.32
C MET A 1 11.12 53.65 -11.43
N HIS A 2 12.06 53.64 -12.37
CA HIS A 2 12.16 52.61 -13.44
C HIS A 2 13.08 51.42 -13.13
N VAL A 3 13.86 51.46 -12.05
CA VAL A 3 14.78 50.36 -11.68
C VAL A 3 14.15 49.31 -10.76
N LEU A 4 13.02 49.62 -10.11
CA LEU A 4 12.32 48.69 -9.20
C LEU A 4 11.34 47.73 -9.90
N ILE A 5 10.90 48.03 -11.12
CA ILE A 5 9.95 47.18 -11.86
C ILE A 5 10.66 46.00 -12.53
N HIS A 6 11.91 46.17 -12.98
CA HIS A 6 12.66 45.04 -13.58
C HIS A 6 13.14 43.98 -12.58
N SER A 7 13.24 44.31 -11.30
CA SER A 7 13.64 43.35 -10.26
C SER A 7 12.49 42.44 -9.83
N PHE A 8 11.23 42.89 -9.98
CA PHE A 8 10.04 42.10 -9.60
C PHE A 8 9.71 41.02 -10.65
N ASP A 9 9.86 41.36 -11.93
CA ASP A 9 9.61 40.40 -13.03
C ASP A 9 10.65 39.28 -13.07
N PHE A 10 11.91 39.58 -12.69
CA PHE A 10 12.97 38.58 -12.65
C PHE A 10 12.79 37.58 -11.48
N LEU A 11 12.33 38.07 -10.33
CA LEU A 11 12.01 37.20 -9.17
C LEU A 11 10.81 36.29 -9.44
N VAL A 12 9.80 36.77 -10.17
CA VAL A 12 8.64 35.98 -10.54
C VAL A 12 9.02 34.93 -11.59
N LEU A 13 9.85 35.25 -12.57
CA LEU A 13 10.34 34.28 -13.56
C LEU A 13 11.25 33.21 -12.95
N CYS A 14 12.10 33.55 -11.98
CA CYS A 14 12.90 32.56 -11.24
C CYS A 14 12.05 31.68 -10.35
N ALA A 15 10.99 32.21 -9.74
CA ALA A 15 10.04 31.43 -8.95
C ALA A 15 9.23 30.47 -9.84
N PHE A 16 8.84 30.88 -11.06
CA PHE A 16 8.16 30.00 -12.03
C PHE A 16 9.09 28.93 -12.58
N ALA A 17 10.34 29.22 -12.87
CA ALA A 17 11.32 28.24 -13.34
C ALA A 17 11.66 27.21 -12.28
N LEU A 18 11.78 27.60 -11.00
CA LEU A 18 11.99 26.68 -9.87
C LEU A 18 10.75 25.84 -9.55
N CYS A 19 9.54 26.40 -9.70
CA CYS A 19 8.29 25.66 -9.56
C CYS A 19 8.10 24.61 -10.69
N TYR A 20 8.49 24.95 -11.92
CA TYR A 20 8.43 24.02 -13.06
C TYR A 20 9.44 22.88 -12.88
N PHE A 21 10.62 23.17 -12.35
CA PHE A 21 11.64 22.15 -12.05
C PHE A 21 11.25 21.24 -10.87
N CYS A 22 10.52 21.75 -9.88
CA CYS A 22 9.97 20.94 -8.79
C CYS A 22 8.79 20.07 -9.23
N LEU A 23 7.98 20.51 -10.20
CA LEU A 23 6.83 19.73 -10.68
C LEU A 23 7.25 18.54 -11.58
N GLU A 24 8.36 18.61 -12.28
CA GLU A 24 8.92 17.46 -13.03
C GLU A 24 9.63 16.42 -12.15
N PHE A 25 9.99 16.77 -10.89
CA PHE A 25 10.63 15.86 -9.95
C PHE A 25 9.67 15.29 -8.88
N LEU A 26 8.39 15.66 -8.86
CA LEU A 26 7.39 15.22 -7.88
C LEU A 26 6.64 13.93 -8.26
N ASP A 27 7.00 13.29 -9.37
CA ASP A 27 6.54 11.93 -9.70
C ASP A 27 7.42 10.81 -9.11
N TYR A 28 8.30 11.14 -8.16
CA TYR A 28 9.08 10.15 -7.40
C TYR A 28 8.83 10.31 -5.90
N ASP A 29 8.49 9.17 -5.27
CA ASP A 29 8.19 8.98 -3.85
C ASP A 29 9.10 9.75 -2.88
N PRO A 30 8.58 10.23 -1.73
CA PRO A 30 9.35 10.99 -0.76
C PRO A 30 10.39 10.11 -0.08
N ILE A 31 11.67 10.37 -0.34
CA ILE A 31 12.79 9.85 0.46
C ILE A 31 13.03 10.83 1.61
N PRO A 32 12.74 10.49 2.87
CA PRO A 32 13.29 11.18 4.01
C PRO A 32 14.69 10.61 4.34
N VAL A 33 15.58 11.49 4.76
CA VAL A 33 16.92 11.19 5.32
C VAL A 33 18.05 11.08 4.29
N LEU A 34 18.59 12.24 3.90
CA LEU A 34 20.03 12.40 3.63
C LEU A 34 20.42 13.91 3.63
N LEU A 35 20.21 14.58 4.76
CA LEU A 35 20.79 15.91 5.07
C LEU A 35 22.01 15.71 5.97
N GLY A 36 23.04 15.09 5.43
CA GLY A 36 24.29 14.94 6.13
C GLY A 36 25.40 14.49 5.18
N ARG A 37 26.18 15.44 4.67
CA ARG A 37 27.37 15.29 3.81
C ARG A 37 27.12 15.33 2.30
N LEU A 38 27.08 16.52 1.78
CA LEU A 38 27.48 16.79 0.40
C LEU A 38 28.45 17.99 0.40
N ILE A 39 29.73 17.68 0.72
CA ILE A 39 30.85 18.48 0.24
C ILE A 39 31.13 17.95 -1.16
N LEU A 40 30.59 18.63 -2.16
CA LEU A 40 30.85 18.35 -3.57
C LEU A 40 32.16 19.05 -3.97
N GLN A 41 33.23 18.26 -4.16
CA GLN A 41 34.33 18.70 -4.99
C GLN A 41 33.92 18.61 -6.48
N PRO A 42 34.14 19.64 -7.31
CA PRO A 42 33.78 19.61 -8.72
C PRO A 42 34.77 18.75 -9.51
N LYS A 43 34.27 17.64 -10.13
CA LYS A 43 34.99 17.02 -11.25
C LYS A 43 34.57 17.68 -12.56
N PRO A 44 35.54 18.07 -13.43
CA PRO A 44 35.23 18.67 -14.71
C PRO A 44 34.90 17.58 -15.75
N SER A 45 33.72 17.62 -16.29
CA SER A 45 33.29 17.10 -17.61
C SER A 45 31.89 16.54 -17.58
N PHE A 46 30.89 17.40 -17.70
CA PHE A 46 29.64 17.10 -18.43
C PHE A 46 28.75 18.35 -18.34
N THR A 47 28.88 19.27 -19.31
CA THR A 47 27.91 20.36 -19.49
C THR A 47 27.01 20.03 -20.66
N PRO A 48 25.67 19.98 -20.49
CA PRO A 48 24.74 19.85 -21.60
C PRO A 48 24.81 21.12 -22.49
N PRO A 49 24.61 20.99 -23.81
CA PRO A 49 24.87 22.04 -24.79
C PRO A 49 23.97 23.29 -24.72
N LEU A 50 22.98 23.34 -23.86
CA LEU A 50 21.99 24.43 -23.75
C LEU A 50 22.36 25.55 -22.78
N LEU A 51 23.48 25.44 -22.04
CA LEU A 51 23.88 26.44 -21.05
C LEU A 51 25.06 27.37 -21.49
N ARG A 52 25.44 27.39 -22.79
CA ARG A 52 26.60 28.14 -23.29
C ARG A 52 26.40 29.64 -23.44
N HIS A 53 25.24 30.21 -23.14
CA HIS A 53 24.94 31.62 -23.35
C HIS A 53 24.43 32.38 -22.13
N LEU A 54 24.60 31.84 -20.90
CA LEU A 54 24.31 32.60 -19.69
C LEU A 54 25.61 33.29 -19.19
N PRO A 55 25.57 34.60 -18.88
CA PRO A 55 26.71 35.31 -18.31
C PRO A 55 27.05 34.74 -16.93
N TYR A 56 28.34 34.50 -16.70
CA TYR A 56 28.90 34.02 -15.44
C TYR A 56 28.73 35.08 -14.34
N PHE A 57 27.93 34.81 -13.31
CA PHE A 57 27.83 35.64 -12.10
C PHE A 57 28.59 34.95 -10.96
N PRO A 58 29.74 35.51 -10.52
CA PRO A 58 30.61 34.85 -9.55
C PRO A 58 30.22 34.96 -8.08
N ASP A 59 29.19 35.71 -7.67
CA ASP A 59 28.92 36.01 -6.27
C ASP A 59 27.42 35.88 -5.87
N MET A 60 26.76 34.74 -6.14
CA MET A 60 25.51 34.42 -5.47
C MET A 60 25.70 33.25 -4.47
N LEU A 61 26.35 33.55 -3.35
CA LEU A 61 26.19 32.81 -2.12
C LEU A 61 24.76 33.09 -1.60
N VAL A 62 23.79 32.30 -2.07
CA VAL A 62 22.47 32.24 -1.42
C VAL A 62 22.74 31.73 0.00
N SER A 63 22.61 32.60 1.00
CA SER A 63 22.85 32.21 2.38
C SER A 63 21.86 31.09 2.76
N LEU A 64 22.33 30.12 3.52
CA LEU A 64 21.49 29.01 4.04
C LEU A 64 20.23 29.52 4.76
N GLU A 65 20.31 30.75 5.31
CA GLU A 65 19.19 31.45 5.97
C GLU A 65 18.10 31.88 4.99
N SER A 66 18.45 32.29 3.74
CA SER A 66 17.43 32.62 2.73
C SER A 66 16.74 31.36 2.19
N LEU A 67 17.44 30.21 2.12
CA LEU A 67 16.86 28.95 1.74
C LEU A 67 15.92 28.40 2.82
N THR A 68 16.29 28.54 4.10
CA THR A 68 15.42 28.14 5.23
C THR A 68 14.21 29.04 5.38
N ALA A 69 14.35 30.36 5.15
CA ALA A 69 13.22 31.29 5.13
C ALA A 69 12.26 30.99 3.95
N PHE A 70 12.78 30.62 2.78
CA PHE A 70 11.95 30.25 1.63
C PHE A 70 11.25 28.89 1.84
N LEU A 71 11.93 27.87 2.39
CA LEU A 71 11.31 26.61 2.80
C LEU A 71 10.28 26.82 3.93
N ALA A 72 10.51 27.71 4.88
CA ALA A 72 9.56 28.06 5.91
C ALA A 72 8.33 28.80 5.35
N CYS A 73 8.48 29.63 4.32
CA CYS A 73 7.36 30.27 3.62
C CYS A 73 6.55 29.29 2.74
N VAL A 74 7.19 28.27 2.14
CA VAL A 74 6.51 27.27 1.33
C VAL A 74 5.86 26.18 2.21
N SER A 75 6.42 25.91 3.39
CA SER A 75 5.84 24.99 4.39
C SER A 75 4.78 25.64 5.29
N ALA A 76 4.66 26.97 5.32
CA ALA A 76 3.48 27.65 5.78
C ALA A 76 2.37 27.44 4.72
N GLY A 77 1.95 26.17 4.54
CA GLY A 77 0.72 25.87 3.86
C GLY A 77 -0.33 26.82 4.42
N TYR A 78 -1.06 27.52 3.57
CA TYR A 78 -2.14 28.42 3.96
C TYR A 78 -3.12 27.63 4.84
N ALA A 79 -2.82 27.59 6.15
CA ALA A 79 -3.78 27.14 7.13
C ALA A 79 -4.94 28.11 6.99
N LEU A 80 -6.08 27.62 6.56
CA LEU A 80 -7.30 28.38 6.40
C LEU A 80 -7.62 29.01 7.77
N GLN A 81 -7.20 30.29 7.96
CA GLN A 81 -7.38 30.98 9.23
C GLN A 81 -8.81 31.51 9.26
N ILE A 82 -9.66 30.78 9.98
CA ILE A 82 -11.04 31.21 10.24
C ILE A 82 -10.99 32.24 11.38
N PRO A 83 -11.47 33.49 11.18
CA PRO A 83 -11.54 34.48 12.22
C PRO A 83 -12.35 33.97 13.43
N SER A 84 -11.89 34.29 14.65
CA SER A 84 -12.51 33.78 15.89
C SER A 84 -13.93 34.27 16.09
N ASP A 85 -14.31 35.37 15.47
CA ASP A 85 -15.62 36.04 15.55
C ASP A 85 -16.62 35.65 14.45
N THR A 86 -16.20 34.81 13.47
CA THR A 86 -17.09 34.38 12.38
C THR A 86 -18.36 33.70 12.92
N PRO A 87 -19.57 34.11 12.56
CA PRO A 87 -20.82 33.51 13.04
C PRO A 87 -20.92 32.01 12.67
N ILE A 88 -21.55 31.19 13.53
CA ILE A 88 -21.73 29.74 13.26
C ILE A 88 -22.50 29.51 11.96
N SER A 89 -23.51 30.32 11.66
CA SER A 89 -24.27 30.25 10.41
C SER A 89 -23.39 30.43 9.14
N GLU A 90 -22.42 31.34 9.23
CA GLU A 90 -21.46 31.61 8.15
C GLU A 90 -20.48 30.46 7.99
N LEU A 91 -20.00 29.88 9.11
CA LEU A 91 -19.16 28.68 9.07
C LEU A 91 -19.86 27.50 8.38
N ILE A 92 -21.12 27.25 8.75
CA ILE A 92 -21.92 26.18 8.13
C ILE A 92 -22.18 26.44 6.65
N SER A 93 -22.47 27.70 6.27
CA SER A 93 -22.69 28.03 4.86
C SER A 93 -21.41 27.89 4.02
N SER A 94 -20.27 28.32 4.56
CA SER A 94 -18.95 28.14 3.92
C SER A 94 -18.58 26.65 3.77
N ALA A 95 -18.80 25.85 4.82
CA ALA A 95 -18.59 24.41 4.74
C ALA A 95 -19.43 23.75 3.63
N LYS A 96 -20.72 24.11 3.52
CA LYS A 96 -21.61 23.61 2.45
C LYS A 96 -21.17 24.07 1.08
N ALA A 97 -20.70 25.31 0.94
CA ALA A 97 -20.16 25.82 -0.32
C ALA A 97 -18.92 25.03 -0.77
N HIS A 98 -17.99 24.73 0.16
CA HIS A 98 -16.83 23.89 -0.12
C HIS A 98 -17.21 22.45 -0.52
N LEU A 99 -18.23 21.85 0.12
CA LEU A 99 -18.75 20.55 -0.32
C LEU A 99 -19.31 20.62 -1.74
N ALA A 100 -20.07 21.66 -2.06
CA ALA A 100 -20.64 21.85 -3.41
C ALA A 100 -19.55 22.07 -4.49
N GLN A 101 -18.41 22.65 -4.10
CA GLN A 101 -17.24 22.84 -4.97
C GLN A 101 -16.35 21.60 -5.08
N GLY A 102 -16.68 20.49 -4.41
CA GLY A 102 -15.86 19.28 -4.40
C GLY A 102 -14.61 19.35 -3.54
N SER A 103 -14.55 20.27 -2.57
CA SER A 103 -13.46 20.46 -1.61
C SER A 103 -13.84 20.00 -0.19
N PRO A 104 -14.10 18.70 0.05
CA PRO A 104 -14.59 18.23 1.35
C PRO A 104 -13.57 18.36 2.47
N ARG A 105 -12.27 18.44 2.18
CA ARG A 105 -11.21 18.69 3.18
C ARG A 105 -11.36 20.08 3.79
N ASP A 106 -11.59 21.09 2.95
CA ASP A 106 -11.81 22.46 3.41
C ASP A 106 -13.13 22.58 4.16
N ALA A 107 -14.19 21.92 3.68
CA ALA A 107 -15.47 21.86 4.37
C ALA A 107 -15.34 21.33 5.81
N VAL A 108 -14.52 20.30 6.04
CA VAL A 108 -14.27 19.75 7.38
C VAL A 108 -13.68 20.81 8.31
N VAL A 109 -12.76 21.67 7.86
CA VAL A 109 -12.16 22.72 8.68
C VAL A 109 -13.23 23.70 9.19
N TYR A 110 -14.17 24.10 8.31
CA TYR A 110 -15.28 24.97 8.71
C TYR A 110 -16.28 24.27 9.62
N PHE A 111 -16.60 22.98 9.39
CA PHE A 111 -17.43 22.21 10.29
C PHE A 111 -16.78 22.00 11.65
N ASP A 112 -15.47 21.78 11.72
CA ASP A 112 -14.73 21.67 12.98
C ASP A 112 -14.84 22.95 13.81
N ALA A 113 -14.69 24.12 13.16
CA ALA A 113 -14.88 25.40 13.80
C ALA A 113 -16.34 25.61 14.27
N ALA A 114 -17.33 25.19 13.48
CA ALA A 114 -18.74 25.30 13.85
C ALA A 114 -19.11 24.39 15.02
N VAL A 115 -18.67 23.11 15.00
CA VAL A 115 -18.91 22.13 16.07
C VAL A 115 -18.19 22.51 17.36
N SER A 116 -16.99 23.09 17.30
CA SER A 116 -16.28 23.56 18.49
C SER A 116 -17.00 24.71 19.21
N ARG A 117 -17.80 25.53 18.50
CA ARG A 117 -18.60 26.60 19.06
C ARG A 117 -19.99 26.15 19.55
N ASP A 118 -20.58 25.16 18.88
CA ASP A 118 -21.85 24.56 19.31
C ASP A 118 -21.74 23.01 19.20
N PRO A 119 -21.23 22.36 20.26
CA PRO A 119 -21.07 20.92 20.32
C PRO A 119 -22.37 20.15 20.55
N THR A 120 -23.50 20.85 20.63
CA THR A 120 -24.83 20.25 20.83
C THR A 120 -25.69 20.24 19.56
N ASN A 121 -25.23 20.90 18.51
CA ASN A 121 -25.92 20.92 17.23
C ASN A 121 -25.70 19.63 16.45
N TYR A 122 -26.59 18.66 16.68
CA TYR A 122 -26.50 17.33 16.04
C TYR A 122 -26.52 17.39 14.51
N ILE A 123 -27.14 18.42 13.89
CA ILE A 123 -27.17 18.57 12.42
C ILE A 123 -25.79 18.92 11.89
N THR A 124 -25.10 19.86 12.55
CA THR A 124 -23.74 20.27 12.17
C THR A 124 -22.74 19.11 12.33
N ILE A 125 -22.86 18.36 13.44
CA ILE A 125 -22.05 17.16 13.69
C ILE A 125 -22.32 16.11 12.62
N PHE A 126 -23.57 15.85 12.26
CA PHE A 126 -23.94 14.92 11.19
C PHE A 126 -23.33 15.34 9.85
N GLN A 127 -23.38 16.63 9.49
CA GLN A 127 -22.80 17.16 8.26
C GLN A 127 -21.28 17.01 8.25
N ARG A 128 -20.61 17.20 9.40
CA ARG A 128 -19.17 16.95 9.54
C ARG A 128 -18.84 15.47 9.33
N GLY A 129 -19.59 14.57 9.95
CA GLY A 129 -19.47 13.13 9.76
C GLY A 129 -19.61 12.71 8.30
N ALA A 130 -20.59 13.30 7.58
CA ALA A 130 -20.75 13.06 6.15
C ALA A 130 -19.56 13.61 5.33
N ALA A 131 -18.99 14.76 5.70
CA ALA A 131 -17.79 15.30 5.08
C ALA A 131 -16.56 14.41 5.37
N TYR A 132 -16.42 13.86 6.57
CA TYR A 132 -15.39 12.86 6.90
C TYR A 132 -15.50 11.60 6.04
N LEU A 133 -16.72 11.10 5.77
CA LEU A 133 -16.91 9.96 4.85
C LEU A 133 -16.39 10.25 3.45
N SER A 134 -16.65 11.46 2.94
CA SER A 134 -16.24 11.82 1.57
C SER A 134 -14.72 11.92 1.38
N ILE A 135 -13.95 12.08 2.48
CA ILE A 135 -12.48 12.07 2.47
C ILE A 135 -11.89 10.75 3.01
N GLY A 136 -12.72 9.72 3.23
CA GLY A 136 -12.29 8.40 3.67
C GLY A 136 -11.93 8.30 5.16
N LYS A 137 -12.23 9.33 5.97
CA LYS A 137 -11.98 9.34 7.41
C LYS A 137 -13.10 8.63 8.18
N ASN A 138 -13.22 7.32 7.97
CA ASN A 138 -14.34 6.51 8.48
C ASN A 138 -14.45 6.51 10.01
N SER A 139 -13.32 6.50 10.74
CA SER A 139 -13.32 6.49 12.22
C SER A 139 -13.87 7.80 12.78
N GLN A 140 -13.48 8.96 12.21
CA GLN A 140 -14.03 10.25 12.64
C GLN A 140 -15.51 10.37 12.29
N ALA A 141 -15.92 9.89 11.11
CA ALA A 141 -17.31 9.84 10.71
C ALA A 141 -18.16 9.01 11.68
N SER A 142 -17.67 7.81 12.05
CA SER A 142 -18.37 6.94 13.03
C SER A 142 -18.54 7.65 14.37
N SER A 143 -17.48 8.27 14.88
CA SER A 143 -17.53 9.04 16.15
C SER A 143 -18.55 10.19 16.11
N ASP A 144 -18.64 10.89 14.97
CA ASP A 144 -19.65 11.95 14.80
C ASP A 144 -21.06 11.38 14.77
N PHE A 145 -21.31 10.26 14.09
CA PHE A 145 -22.63 9.63 14.07
C PHE A 145 -23.02 9.07 15.44
N ASP A 146 -22.07 8.52 16.19
CA ASP A 146 -22.30 8.12 17.59
C ASP A 146 -22.71 9.32 18.43
N ARG A 147 -22.00 10.44 18.32
CA ARG A 147 -22.33 11.68 19.02
C ARG A 147 -23.69 12.23 18.61
N VAL A 148 -24.05 12.18 17.35
CA VAL A 148 -25.39 12.56 16.86
C VAL A 148 -26.46 11.70 17.53
N LEU A 149 -26.24 10.38 17.64
CA LEU A 149 -27.21 9.45 18.21
C LEU A 149 -27.29 9.52 19.75
N GLU A 150 -26.25 10.02 20.42
CA GLU A 150 -26.32 10.42 21.83
C GLU A 150 -27.25 11.63 22.03
N LEU A 151 -27.12 12.64 21.16
CA LEU A 151 -27.94 13.88 21.25
C LEU A 151 -29.37 13.65 20.73
N LYS A 152 -29.54 12.83 19.69
CA LYS A 152 -30.82 12.48 19.06
C LYS A 152 -30.88 11.00 18.69
N PRO A 153 -31.32 10.13 19.60
CA PRO A 153 -31.23 8.67 19.45
C PRO A 153 -31.90 8.07 18.22
N ASN A 154 -32.90 8.71 17.64
CA ASN A 154 -33.65 8.22 16.47
C ASN A 154 -33.43 9.09 15.23
N PHE A 155 -32.27 9.73 15.09
CA PHE A 155 -31.96 10.48 13.89
C PHE A 155 -31.62 9.54 12.74
N GLU A 156 -32.60 9.34 11.84
CA GLU A 156 -32.55 8.38 10.72
C GLU A 156 -31.26 8.52 9.89
N GLY A 157 -30.84 9.74 9.56
CA GLY A 157 -29.63 9.98 8.76
C GLY A 157 -28.38 9.37 9.38
N ALA A 158 -28.18 9.54 10.70
CA ALA A 158 -27.01 8.97 11.39
C ALA A 158 -27.11 7.45 11.52
N LEU A 159 -28.30 6.91 11.82
CA LEU A 159 -28.54 5.46 11.87
C LEU A 159 -28.18 4.79 10.55
N LEU A 160 -28.63 5.35 9.41
CA LEU A 160 -28.35 4.79 8.09
C LEU A 160 -26.86 4.87 7.74
N GLN A 161 -26.18 5.98 8.05
CA GLN A 161 -24.76 6.10 7.75
C GLN A 161 -23.90 5.20 8.64
N ARG A 162 -24.21 5.10 9.94
CA ARG A 162 -23.52 4.21 10.86
C ARG A 162 -23.75 2.75 10.52
N SER A 163 -24.98 2.35 10.15
CA SER A 163 -25.28 1.02 9.65
C SER A 163 -24.38 0.65 8.45
N ARG A 164 -24.23 1.55 7.48
CA ARG A 164 -23.35 1.32 6.31
C ARG A 164 -21.88 1.16 6.70
N LEU A 165 -21.38 1.95 7.66
CA LEU A 165 -20.02 1.82 8.16
C LEU A 165 -19.81 0.49 8.88
N ASN A 166 -20.73 0.12 9.77
CA ASN A 166 -20.70 -1.14 10.49
C ASN A 166 -20.75 -2.34 9.53
N ALA A 167 -21.60 -2.28 8.51
CA ALA A 167 -21.71 -3.32 7.49
C ALA A 167 -20.38 -3.53 6.75
N ARG A 168 -19.69 -2.44 6.34
CA ARG A 168 -18.38 -2.53 5.67
C ARG A 168 -17.33 -3.25 6.50
N SER A 169 -17.39 -3.12 7.83
CA SER A 169 -16.46 -3.74 8.77
C SER A 169 -16.93 -5.10 9.31
N ALA A 170 -18.04 -5.64 8.76
CA ALA A 170 -18.70 -6.87 9.19
C ALA A 170 -19.24 -6.83 10.64
N HIS A 171 -19.53 -5.65 11.17
CA HIS A 171 -20.28 -5.48 12.43
C HIS A 171 -21.78 -5.61 12.13
N TRP A 172 -22.20 -6.82 11.79
CA TRP A 172 -23.51 -7.12 11.22
C TRP A 172 -24.66 -6.81 12.17
N GLN A 173 -24.49 -7.14 13.44
CA GLN A 173 -25.56 -6.98 14.42
C GLN A 173 -25.86 -5.50 14.67
N GLU A 174 -24.83 -4.68 14.83
CA GLU A 174 -24.94 -3.23 15.00
C GLU A 174 -25.54 -2.58 13.76
N ALA A 175 -25.13 -3.03 12.58
CA ALA A 175 -25.63 -2.52 11.32
C ALA A 175 -27.14 -2.81 11.13
N LEU A 176 -27.58 -4.04 11.41
CA LEU A 176 -29.01 -4.43 11.35
C LEU A 176 -29.84 -3.72 12.40
N GLN A 177 -29.32 -3.58 13.63
CA GLN A 177 -29.98 -2.87 14.71
C GLN A 177 -30.23 -1.39 14.37
N ASP A 178 -29.25 -0.74 13.72
CA ASP A 178 -29.43 0.64 13.28
C ASP A 178 -30.50 0.76 12.18
N LEU A 179 -30.56 -0.18 11.24
CA LEU A 179 -31.64 -0.22 10.25
C LEU A 179 -33.01 -0.47 10.88
N GLU A 180 -33.12 -1.35 11.88
CA GLU A 180 -34.37 -1.56 12.62
C GLU A 180 -34.82 -0.30 13.35
N ARG A 181 -33.90 0.39 14.04
CA ARG A 181 -34.17 1.67 14.71
C ARG A 181 -34.58 2.78 13.74
N ALA A 182 -34.05 2.73 12.50
CA ALA A 182 -34.43 3.64 11.42
C ALA A 182 -35.79 3.26 10.76
N GLY A 183 -36.45 2.19 11.22
CA GLY A 183 -37.71 1.70 10.65
C GLY A 183 -37.57 1.04 9.28
N LYS A 184 -36.36 0.57 8.91
CA LYS A 184 -36.03 0.00 7.60
C LYS A 184 -36.03 -1.54 7.58
N LYS A 185 -36.59 -2.24 8.55
CA LYS A 185 -36.58 -3.69 8.67
C LYS A 185 -37.19 -4.44 7.47
N SER A 186 -38.15 -3.81 6.80
CA SER A 186 -38.83 -4.42 5.62
C SER A 186 -38.17 -4.07 4.27
N THR A 187 -37.09 -3.31 4.27
CA THR A 187 -36.40 -2.88 3.04
C THR A 187 -35.49 -3.96 2.47
N ASP A 188 -35.19 -3.89 1.19
CA ASP A 188 -34.25 -4.80 0.54
C ASP A 188 -32.83 -4.65 1.10
N ASP A 189 -32.41 -3.42 1.47
CA ASP A 189 -31.13 -3.19 2.14
C ASP A 189 -30.98 -4.02 3.42
N TYR A 190 -32.05 -4.15 4.21
CA TYR A 190 -32.03 -4.99 5.42
C TYR A 190 -31.86 -6.47 5.10
N LYS A 191 -32.64 -6.97 4.13
CA LYS A 191 -32.58 -8.39 3.71
C LYS A 191 -31.23 -8.74 3.09
N GLU A 192 -30.67 -7.84 2.26
CA GLU A 192 -29.35 -8.03 1.70
C GLU A 192 -28.25 -8.04 2.75
N LEU A 193 -28.41 -7.25 3.82
CA LEU A 193 -27.47 -7.23 4.93
C LEU A 193 -27.58 -8.50 5.77
N GLU A 194 -28.80 -9.02 6.00
CA GLU A 194 -28.99 -10.31 6.65
C GLU A 194 -28.36 -11.44 5.83
N ALA A 195 -28.60 -11.47 4.53
CA ALA A 195 -27.98 -12.46 3.63
C ALA A 195 -26.45 -12.39 3.66
N ALA A 196 -25.87 -11.20 3.68
CA ALA A 196 -24.43 -11.03 3.78
C ALA A 196 -23.86 -11.50 5.12
N ARG A 197 -24.57 -11.28 6.24
CA ARG A 197 -24.20 -11.81 7.57
C ARG A 197 -24.20 -13.34 7.57
N ASP A 198 -25.27 -13.93 7.03
CA ASP A 198 -25.42 -15.38 6.99
C ASP A 198 -24.36 -16.01 6.09
N ALA A 199 -24.09 -15.42 4.93
CA ALA A 199 -23.01 -15.80 4.04
C ALA A 199 -21.64 -15.71 4.73
N ALA A 200 -21.35 -14.62 5.48
CA ALA A 200 -20.12 -14.49 6.25
C ALA A 200 -19.94 -15.62 7.28
N THR A 201 -21.02 -15.96 7.98
CA THR A 201 -21.02 -17.05 8.96
C THR A 201 -20.79 -18.41 8.29
N LEU A 202 -21.44 -18.64 7.15
CA LEU A 202 -21.26 -19.88 6.37
C LEU A 202 -19.83 -19.98 5.83
N ALA A 203 -19.27 -18.88 5.30
CA ALA A 203 -17.91 -18.85 4.80
C ALA A 203 -16.87 -19.24 5.86
N LEU A 204 -16.94 -18.63 7.06
CA LEU A 204 -16.02 -18.91 8.16
C LEU A 204 -16.20 -20.32 8.74
N ASN A 205 -17.42 -20.86 8.72
CA ASN A 205 -17.67 -22.25 9.12
C ASN A 205 -17.17 -23.24 8.05
N ALA A 206 -17.39 -22.94 6.77
CA ALA A 206 -16.89 -23.73 5.65
C ALA A 206 -15.34 -23.79 5.62
N GLU A 207 -14.68 -22.68 5.91
CA GLU A 207 -13.21 -22.65 6.10
C GLU A 207 -12.75 -23.65 7.15
N LYS A 208 -13.37 -23.65 8.35
CA LYS A 208 -13.03 -24.56 9.45
C LYS A 208 -13.31 -26.03 9.12
N GLN A 209 -14.28 -26.29 8.25
CA GLN A 209 -14.69 -27.64 7.84
C GLN A 209 -13.92 -28.14 6.61
N GLY A 210 -13.08 -27.32 5.99
CA GLY A 210 -12.38 -27.66 4.76
C GLY A 210 -13.28 -27.67 3.51
N ALA A 211 -14.45 -27.03 3.57
CA ALA A 211 -15.37 -26.90 2.43
C ALA A 211 -14.98 -25.65 1.59
N TRP A 212 -13.85 -25.74 0.92
CA TRP A 212 -13.17 -24.58 0.30
C TRP A 212 -14.00 -23.87 -0.76
N GLU A 213 -14.74 -24.60 -1.59
CA GLU A 213 -15.62 -24.04 -2.62
C GLU A 213 -16.74 -23.20 -1.98
N THR A 214 -17.40 -23.75 -0.96
CA THR A 214 -18.43 -23.03 -0.21
C THR A 214 -17.86 -21.82 0.51
N CYS A 215 -16.65 -21.94 1.09
CA CYS A 215 -15.96 -20.82 1.73
C CYS A 215 -15.76 -19.65 0.74
N VAL A 216 -15.26 -19.92 -0.46
CA VAL A 216 -15.01 -18.88 -1.47
C VAL A 216 -16.32 -18.27 -1.96
N SER A 217 -17.33 -19.09 -2.29
CA SER A 217 -18.62 -18.60 -2.81
C SER A 217 -19.33 -17.70 -1.80
N GLU A 218 -19.40 -18.14 -0.54
CA GLU A 218 -20.09 -17.39 0.51
C GLU A 218 -19.30 -16.15 0.94
N ALA A 219 -17.95 -16.23 0.99
CA ALA A 219 -17.12 -15.06 1.25
C ALA A 219 -17.27 -13.99 0.16
N ASN A 220 -17.45 -14.39 -1.12
CA ASN A 220 -17.75 -13.46 -2.21
C ASN A 220 -19.01 -12.64 -1.94
N VAL A 221 -20.09 -13.31 -1.51
CA VAL A 221 -21.34 -12.62 -1.17
C VAL A 221 -21.15 -11.66 0.01
N ALA A 222 -20.50 -12.12 1.08
CA ALA A 222 -20.29 -11.31 2.27
C ALA A 222 -19.41 -10.07 2.01
N ILE A 223 -18.32 -10.22 1.26
CA ILE A 223 -17.35 -9.14 0.97
C ILE A 223 -17.95 -8.02 0.11
N LEU A 224 -19.00 -8.29 -0.68
CA LEU A 224 -19.71 -7.23 -1.41
C LEU A 224 -20.25 -6.14 -0.47
N LYS A 225 -20.71 -6.51 0.73
CA LYS A 225 -21.18 -5.58 1.76
C LYS A 225 -20.07 -5.22 2.75
N ALA A 226 -19.24 -6.19 3.15
CA ALA A 226 -18.17 -6.05 4.14
C ALA A 226 -16.79 -5.89 3.47
N ASN A 227 -16.65 -4.90 2.61
CA ASN A 227 -15.44 -4.71 1.80
C ASN A 227 -14.18 -4.31 2.59
N THR A 228 -14.32 -3.88 3.85
CA THR A 228 -13.21 -3.57 4.75
C THR A 228 -13.00 -4.62 5.84
N ALA A 229 -13.74 -5.72 5.80
CA ALA A 229 -13.61 -6.80 6.78
C ALA A 229 -12.38 -7.67 6.49
N LEU A 230 -11.26 -7.39 7.18
CA LEU A 230 -10.00 -8.14 7.03
C LEU A 230 -10.17 -9.65 7.26
N PRO A 231 -10.87 -10.13 8.32
CA PRO A 231 -11.00 -11.56 8.57
C PRO A 231 -11.66 -12.33 7.42
N LEU A 232 -12.67 -11.75 6.76
CA LEU A 232 -13.34 -12.39 5.63
C LEU A 232 -12.44 -12.52 4.41
N ARG A 233 -11.63 -11.50 4.13
CA ARG A 233 -10.64 -11.56 3.04
C ARG A 233 -9.52 -12.53 3.34
N GLN A 234 -9.04 -12.59 4.59
CA GLN A 234 -8.02 -13.55 5.01
C GLN A 234 -8.56 -14.99 4.91
N ALA A 235 -9.79 -15.24 5.35
CA ALA A 235 -10.44 -16.54 5.22
C ALA A 235 -10.59 -16.94 3.74
N ARG A 236 -11.05 -16.03 2.87
CA ARG A 236 -11.17 -16.30 1.44
C ARG A 236 -9.81 -16.57 0.79
N ALA A 237 -8.77 -15.80 1.13
CA ALA A 237 -7.40 -16.04 0.67
C ALA A 237 -6.90 -17.44 1.06
N HIS A 238 -7.17 -17.86 2.31
CA HIS A 238 -6.83 -19.20 2.78
C HIS A 238 -7.58 -20.27 1.97
N CYS A 239 -8.90 -20.09 1.76
CA CYS A 239 -9.69 -21.02 0.96
C CYS A 239 -9.24 -21.09 -0.51
N HIS A 240 -8.82 -19.98 -1.11
CA HIS A 240 -8.19 -19.97 -2.45
C HIS A 240 -6.88 -20.76 -2.46
N PHE A 241 -6.01 -20.58 -1.44
CA PHE A 241 -4.78 -21.37 -1.34
C PHE A 241 -5.06 -22.87 -1.24
N GLU A 242 -6.04 -23.29 -0.44
CA GLU A 242 -6.43 -24.69 -0.28
C GLU A 242 -7.05 -25.29 -1.55
N LYS A 243 -7.58 -24.44 -2.44
CA LYS A 243 -8.03 -24.85 -3.79
C LYS A 243 -6.88 -24.86 -4.83
N GLY A 244 -5.70 -24.34 -4.48
CA GLY A 244 -4.59 -24.14 -5.43
C GLY A 244 -4.72 -22.89 -6.30
N GLU A 245 -5.65 -21.99 -6.01
CA GLU A 245 -5.92 -20.74 -6.71
C GLU A 245 -4.99 -19.63 -6.14
N THR A 246 -3.71 -19.74 -6.47
CA THR A 246 -2.65 -18.93 -5.85
C THR A 246 -2.77 -17.43 -6.14
N GLU A 247 -3.12 -17.05 -7.37
CA GLU A 247 -3.20 -15.64 -7.78
C GLU A 247 -4.38 -14.92 -7.11
N GLU A 248 -5.53 -15.61 -6.98
CA GLU A 248 -6.71 -15.10 -6.29
C GLU A 248 -6.42 -14.88 -4.81
N ALA A 249 -5.73 -15.85 -4.19
CA ALA A 249 -5.29 -15.72 -2.79
C ALA A 249 -4.34 -14.54 -2.59
N LEU A 250 -3.35 -14.36 -3.46
CA LEU A 250 -2.42 -13.22 -3.42
C LEU A 250 -3.15 -11.89 -3.63
N SER A 251 -4.17 -11.85 -4.49
CA SER A 251 -5.01 -10.67 -4.69
C SER A 251 -5.73 -10.27 -3.40
N ASP A 252 -6.31 -11.23 -2.68
CA ASP A 252 -6.94 -10.95 -1.38
C ASP A 252 -5.94 -10.48 -0.33
N LEU A 253 -4.76 -11.10 -0.23
CA LEU A 253 -3.70 -10.64 0.67
C LEU A 253 -3.21 -9.23 0.32
N ALA A 254 -3.14 -8.87 -0.96
CA ALA A 254 -2.81 -7.53 -1.39
C ALA A 254 -3.84 -6.49 -0.91
N HIS A 255 -5.13 -6.82 -0.99
CA HIS A 255 -6.19 -5.98 -0.44
C HIS A 255 -6.12 -5.88 1.09
N VAL A 256 -5.80 -6.96 1.80
CA VAL A 256 -5.57 -6.95 3.25
C VAL A 256 -4.44 -5.96 3.59
N LEU A 257 -3.33 -6.01 2.88
CA LEU A 257 -2.19 -5.13 3.10
C LEU A 257 -2.43 -3.67 2.67
N GLN A 258 -3.32 -3.45 1.70
CA GLN A 258 -3.75 -2.09 1.35
C GLN A 258 -4.53 -1.44 2.50
N MET A 259 -5.34 -2.21 3.23
CA MET A 259 -6.12 -1.73 4.38
C MET A 259 -5.29 -1.67 5.66
N SER A 260 -4.34 -2.59 5.84
CA SER A 260 -3.50 -2.71 7.04
C SER A 260 -2.04 -3.02 6.67
N PRO A 261 -1.26 -2.01 6.25
CA PRO A 261 0.13 -2.20 5.79
C PRO A 261 1.09 -2.71 6.86
N SER A 262 0.72 -2.60 8.15
CA SER A 262 1.55 -3.03 9.28
C SER A 262 1.46 -4.53 9.61
N LEU A 263 0.58 -5.28 8.94
CA LEU A 263 0.46 -6.72 9.16
C LEU A 263 1.66 -7.46 8.57
N VAL A 264 2.50 -8.03 9.44
CA VAL A 264 3.75 -8.70 9.04
C VAL A 264 3.47 -10.00 8.28
N GLU A 265 2.57 -10.85 8.80
CA GLU A 265 2.33 -12.18 8.26
C GLU A 265 1.90 -12.21 6.78
N PRO A 266 0.93 -11.40 6.31
CA PRO A 266 0.58 -11.34 4.90
C PRO A 266 1.74 -10.89 4.00
N HIS A 267 2.64 -10.02 4.49
CA HIS A 267 3.84 -9.64 3.75
C HIS A 267 4.80 -10.81 3.54
N LEU A 268 5.03 -11.62 4.59
CA LEU A 268 5.90 -12.80 4.53
C LEU A 268 5.32 -13.84 3.58
N GLN A 269 4.01 -14.12 3.68
CA GLN A 269 3.31 -15.04 2.80
C GLN A 269 3.40 -14.58 1.33
N MET A 270 3.03 -13.33 1.04
CA MET A 270 3.07 -12.81 -0.33
C MET A 270 4.48 -12.82 -0.91
N SER A 271 5.49 -12.39 -0.13
CA SER A 271 6.87 -12.36 -0.61
C SER A 271 7.38 -13.76 -0.93
N SER A 272 7.19 -14.70 0.01
CA SER A 272 7.63 -16.08 -0.17
C SER A 272 6.92 -16.77 -1.33
N MET A 273 5.60 -16.55 -1.49
CA MET A 273 4.83 -17.10 -2.60
C MET A 273 5.29 -16.55 -3.95
N LEU A 274 5.44 -15.22 -4.06
CA LEU A 274 5.90 -14.58 -5.28
C LEU A 274 7.33 -15.02 -5.64
N PHE A 275 8.25 -14.98 -4.66
CA PHE A 275 9.67 -15.25 -4.89
C PHE A 275 9.93 -16.73 -5.23
N TYR A 276 9.48 -17.64 -4.36
CA TYR A 276 9.82 -19.06 -4.47
C TYR A 276 8.81 -19.86 -5.27
N SER A 277 7.50 -19.66 -4.98
CA SER A 277 6.47 -20.49 -5.61
C SER A 277 6.20 -20.08 -7.04
N LEU A 278 6.06 -18.80 -7.32
CA LEU A 278 5.81 -18.28 -8.67
C LEU A 278 7.10 -18.00 -9.44
N GLY A 279 8.25 -17.90 -8.75
CA GLY A 279 9.57 -17.62 -9.39
C GLY A 279 9.75 -16.15 -9.76
N ASP A 280 8.88 -15.25 -9.27
CA ASP A 280 8.97 -13.81 -9.53
C ASP A 280 9.77 -13.12 -8.43
N SER A 281 11.09 -13.14 -8.57
CA SER A 281 12.01 -12.60 -7.57
C SER A 281 11.87 -11.08 -7.37
N ASP A 282 11.49 -10.35 -8.42
CA ASP A 282 11.38 -8.89 -8.36
C ASP A 282 10.14 -8.47 -7.57
N ARG A 283 8.98 -9.08 -7.86
CA ARG A 283 7.75 -8.81 -7.11
C ARG A 283 7.87 -9.30 -5.67
N GLY A 284 8.51 -10.44 -5.42
CA GLY A 284 8.79 -10.94 -4.06
C GLY A 284 9.60 -9.94 -3.25
N LEU A 285 10.76 -9.51 -3.77
CA LEU A 285 11.60 -8.50 -3.13
C LEU A 285 10.90 -7.15 -2.95
N ALA A 286 10.10 -6.72 -3.91
CA ALA A 286 9.33 -5.49 -3.79
C ALA A 286 8.31 -5.60 -2.64
N GLN A 287 7.69 -6.77 -2.46
CA GLN A 287 6.71 -7.00 -1.40
C GLN A 287 7.33 -6.98 0.00
N ILE A 288 8.49 -7.64 0.19
CA ILE A 288 9.13 -7.63 1.52
C ILE A 288 9.73 -6.25 1.88
N ARG A 289 10.11 -5.45 0.87
CA ARG A 289 10.50 -4.05 1.12
C ARG A 289 9.33 -3.20 1.65
N LYS A 290 8.09 -3.45 1.20
CA LYS A 290 6.90 -2.77 1.75
C LYS A 290 6.70 -3.10 3.23
N CYS A 291 6.96 -4.35 3.65
CA CYS A 291 6.97 -4.71 5.07
C CYS A 291 7.96 -3.84 5.85
N LEU A 292 9.20 -3.75 5.37
CA LEU A 292 10.25 -2.96 6.03
C LEU A 292 10.02 -1.45 5.96
N HIS A 293 9.25 -0.99 4.99
CA HIS A 293 8.81 0.41 4.93
C HIS A 293 7.76 0.72 6.00
N ALA A 294 6.85 -0.22 6.26
CA ALA A 294 5.82 -0.09 7.29
C ALA A 294 6.39 -0.29 8.70
N ASP A 295 7.32 -1.24 8.87
CA ASP A 295 8.02 -1.55 10.13
C ASP A 295 9.50 -1.87 9.85
N PRO A 296 10.41 -0.86 9.93
CA PRO A 296 11.84 -1.05 9.68
C PRO A 296 12.53 -2.00 10.66
N ASP A 297 11.98 -2.15 11.87
CA ASP A 297 12.56 -2.98 12.95
C ASP A 297 12.02 -4.43 12.93
N SER A 298 11.13 -4.77 12.02
CA SER A 298 10.57 -6.10 11.87
C SER A 298 11.67 -7.15 11.63
N LYS A 299 11.95 -7.95 12.62
CA LYS A 299 12.97 -9.03 12.53
C LYS A 299 12.62 -10.09 11.49
N PRO A 300 11.35 -10.57 11.38
CA PRO A 300 10.96 -11.53 10.35
C PRO A 300 11.15 -10.98 8.93
N CYS A 301 10.68 -9.76 8.65
CA CYS A 301 10.84 -9.15 7.34
C CYS A 301 12.31 -8.90 6.98
N ASN A 302 13.13 -8.44 7.94
CA ASN A 302 14.58 -8.28 7.74
C ASN A 302 15.27 -9.60 7.41
N ARG A 303 14.89 -10.70 8.08
CA ARG A 303 15.46 -12.03 7.84
C ARG A 303 15.13 -12.50 6.43
N LEU A 304 13.86 -12.45 6.04
CA LEU A 304 13.41 -12.87 4.72
C LEU A 304 14.03 -12.00 3.61
N TYR A 305 14.03 -10.68 3.78
CA TYR A 305 14.64 -9.76 2.82
C TYR A 305 16.13 -10.03 2.56
N ARG A 306 16.91 -10.30 3.62
CA ARG A 306 18.36 -10.61 3.46
C ARG A 306 18.56 -11.90 2.68
N ARG A 307 17.72 -12.90 2.92
CA ARG A 307 17.76 -14.20 2.26
C ARG A 307 17.38 -14.06 0.77
N GLU A 308 16.23 -13.52 0.48
CA GLU A 308 15.75 -13.30 -0.88
C GLU A 308 16.71 -12.41 -1.69
N ARG A 309 17.24 -11.34 -1.08
CA ARG A 309 18.23 -10.47 -1.74
C ARG A 309 19.53 -11.20 -2.08
N LYS A 310 19.98 -12.12 -1.22
CA LYS A 310 21.18 -12.95 -1.50
C LYS A 310 20.89 -13.85 -2.71
N LEU A 311 19.75 -14.54 -2.70
CA LEU A 311 19.35 -15.43 -3.80
C LEU A 311 19.13 -14.67 -5.10
N ALA A 312 18.45 -13.53 -5.10
CA ALA A 312 18.23 -12.72 -6.28
C ALA A 312 19.54 -12.30 -6.97
N LYS A 313 20.57 -11.93 -6.20
CA LYS A 313 21.90 -11.65 -6.77
C LYS A 313 22.56 -12.87 -7.40
N GLN A 314 22.33 -14.05 -6.85
CA GLN A 314 22.85 -15.30 -7.42
C GLN A 314 22.07 -15.69 -8.69
N LEU A 315 20.74 -15.49 -8.72
CA LEU A 315 19.90 -15.67 -9.89
C LEU A 315 20.31 -14.72 -11.04
N GLU A 316 20.61 -13.46 -10.73
CA GLU A 316 21.13 -12.49 -11.72
C GLU A 316 22.44 -12.97 -12.35
N LYS A 317 23.38 -13.50 -11.53
CA LYS A 317 24.62 -14.10 -12.04
C LYS A 317 24.34 -15.32 -12.90
N LEU A 318 23.38 -16.16 -12.49
CA LEU A 318 22.97 -17.34 -13.27
C LEU A 318 22.39 -16.91 -14.63
N HIS A 319 21.46 -15.96 -14.66
CA HIS A 319 20.91 -15.42 -15.92
C HIS A 319 22.00 -14.87 -16.83
N THR A 320 22.97 -14.14 -16.28
CA THR A 320 24.11 -13.61 -17.02
C THR A 320 24.99 -14.75 -17.60
N ALA A 321 25.24 -15.80 -16.81
CA ALA A 321 26.04 -16.95 -17.27
C ALA A 321 25.32 -17.72 -18.37
N LEU A 322 24.02 -17.99 -18.24
CA LEU A 322 23.18 -18.65 -19.24
C LEU A 322 23.11 -17.83 -20.53
N GLY A 323 22.86 -16.52 -20.44
CA GLY A 323 22.83 -15.61 -21.60
C GLY A 323 24.15 -15.52 -22.34
N ALA A 324 25.29 -15.64 -21.64
CA ALA A 324 26.63 -15.69 -22.20
C ALA A 324 27.05 -17.11 -22.66
N ARG A 325 26.15 -18.10 -22.58
CA ARG A 325 26.42 -19.54 -22.91
C ARG A 325 27.59 -20.15 -22.09
N LYS A 326 27.84 -19.66 -20.87
CA LYS A 326 28.83 -20.18 -19.93
C LYS A 326 28.22 -21.30 -19.08
N PHE A 327 27.85 -22.41 -19.75
CA PHE A 327 27.06 -23.49 -19.13
C PHE A 327 27.77 -24.18 -17.97
N SER A 328 29.09 -24.35 -18.00
CA SER A 328 29.84 -24.88 -16.84
C SER A 328 29.74 -23.99 -15.62
N ASN A 329 29.83 -22.66 -15.80
CA ASN A 329 29.68 -21.72 -14.69
C ASN A 329 28.24 -21.68 -14.17
N ALA A 330 27.25 -21.76 -15.07
CA ALA A 330 25.85 -21.85 -14.70
C ALA A 330 25.55 -23.12 -13.89
N ALA A 331 26.07 -24.29 -14.33
CA ALA A 331 25.91 -25.55 -13.63
C ALA A 331 26.52 -25.48 -12.20
N ASN A 332 27.74 -24.94 -12.07
CA ASN A 332 28.37 -24.76 -10.75
C ASN A 332 27.58 -23.83 -9.82
N LEU A 333 26.99 -22.76 -10.33
CA LEU A 333 26.13 -21.89 -9.54
C LEU A 333 24.85 -22.62 -9.06
N MET A 334 24.27 -23.48 -9.90
CA MET A 334 23.03 -24.19 -9.58
C MET A 334 23.25 -25.38 -8.63
N VAL A 335 24.26 -26.18 -8.87
CA VAL A 335 24.53 -27.42 -8.10
C VAL A 335 25.45 -27.17 -6.90
N GLY A 336 26.33 -26.16 -6.99
CA GLY A 336 27.37 -25.89 -5.99
C GLY A 336 28.64 -26.67 -6.24
N ASP A 337 29.58 -26.51 -5.31
CA ASP A 337 30.89 -27.19 -5.29
C ASP A 337 31.22 -27.59 -3.83
N SER A 338 32.49 -27.93 -3.57
CA SER A 338 32.95 -28.31 -2.23
C SER A 338 32.81 -27.17 -1.18
N GLU A 339 32.67 -25.92 -1.62
CA GLU A 339 32.64 -24.74 -0.76
C GLU A 339 31.23 -24.10 -0.68
N SER A 340 30.32 -24.40 -1.63
CA SER A 340 28.97 -23.83 -1.70
C SER A 340 27.91 -24.90 -1.95
N SER A 341 26.76 -24.75 -1.29
CA SER A 341 25.60 -25.65 -1.40
C SER A 341 24.88 -25.58 -2.76
N GLY A 342 25.12 -24.53 -3.54
CA GLY A 342 24.41 -24.25 -4.80
C GLY A 342 22.98 -23.74 -4.63
N LEU A 343 22.48 -23.08 -5.70
CA LEU A 343 21.16 -22.44 -5.71
C LEU A 343 20.00 -23.42 -5.49
N ILE A 344 20.09 -24.64 -6.06
CA ILE A 344 19.05 -25.65 -5.91
C ILE A 344 18.85 -26.05 -4.45
N ALA A 345 19.97 -26.31 -3.75
CA ALA A 345 19.92 -26.70 -2.35
C ALA A 345 19.47 -25.55 -1.44
N ASP A 346 19.96 -24.31 -1.69
CA ASP A 346 19.57 -23.12 -0.95
C ASP A 346 18.05 -22.84 -1.12
N VAL A 347 17.54 -22.86 -2.35
CA VAL A 347 16.10 -22.63 -2.64
C VAL A 347 15.23 -23.74 -2.04
N LYS A 348 15.68 -25.03 -2.14
CA LYS A 348 14.95 -26.14 -1.52
C LYS A 348 14.82 -25.98 -0.01
N ALA A 349 15.91 -25.62 0.66
CA ALA A 349 15.91 -25.39 2.11
C ALA A 349 15.01 -24.20 2.51
N ASP A 350 15.08 -23.11 1.75
CA ASP A 350 14.25 -21.93 2.01
C ASP A 350 12.75 -22.19 1.79
N VAL A 351 12.39 -22.93 0.75
CA VAL A 351 10.99 -23.35 0.48
C VAL A 351 10.47 -24.25 1.60
N GLU A 352 11.27 -25.20 2.06
CA GLU A 352 10.89 -26.10 3.15
C GLU A 352 10.67 -25.33 4.46
N GLU A 353 11.57 -24.43 4.82
CA GLU A 353 11.40 -23.54 5.99
C GLU A 353 10.15 -22.65 5.85
N ALA A 354 9.92 -22.06 4.66
CA ALA A 354 8.76 -21.23 4.41
C ALA A 354 7.43 -22.02 4.47
N ARG A 355 7.44 -23.30 4.04
CA ARG A 355 6.27 -24.19 4.20
C ARG A 355 6.00 -24.54 5.64
N GLN A 356 7.05 -24.84 6.43
CA GLN A 356 6.91 -25.11 7.87
C GLN A 356 6.39 -23.89 8.63
N ALA A 357 6.72 -22.68 8.17
CA ALA A 357 6.23 -21.43 8.73
C ALA A 357 4.86 -20.99 8.17
N ASN A 358 4.23 -21.79 7.30
CA ASN A 358 2.98 -21.46 6.57
C ASN A 358 3.06 -20.19 5.69
N HIS A 359 4.27 -19.77 5.29
CA HIS A 359 4.43 -18.67 4.33
C HIS A 359 4.26 -19.15 2.88
N ILE A 360 4.48 -20.43 2.61
CA ILE A 360 4.19 -21.06 1.32
C ILE A 360 3.19 -22.19 1.54
N HIS A 361 2.06 -22.11 0.85
CA HIS A 361 1.05 -23.13 0.95
C HIS A 361 1.52 -24.47 0.35
N ARG A 362 1.07 -25.59 0.94
CA ARG A 362 1.49 -26.96 0.52
C ARG A 362 1.16 -27.29 -0.94
N LEU A 363 0.06 -26.76 -1.47
CA LEU A 363 -0.36 -26.94 -2.85
C LEU A 363 0.23 -25.91 -3.83
N ALA A 364 0.97 -24.95 -3.32
CA ALA A 364 1.59 -23.91 -4.15
C ALA A 364 2.67 -24.51 -5.07
N PRO A 365 2.80 -24.02 -6.30
CA PRO A 365 3.80 -24.46 -7.25
C PRO A 365 5.22 -24.19 -6.73
N ASN A 366 6.22 -24.86 -7.31
CA ASN A 366 7.64 -24.67 -7.00
C ASN A 366 8.40 -24.15 -8.22
N ASN A 367 7.87 -23.11 -8.87
CA ASN A 367 8.36 -22.65 -10.16
C ASN A 367 9.85 -22.29 -10.14
N LEU A 368 10.34 -21.61 -9.08
CA LEU A 368 11.75 -21.27 -8.98
C LEU A 368 12.63 -22.52 -8.90
N TYR A 369 12.25 -23.49 -8.06
CA TYR A 369 12.97 -24.75 -7.94
C TYR A 369 12.95 -25.54 -9.26
N THR A 370 11.77 -25.67 -9.88
CA THR A 370 11.60 -26.35 -11.17
C THR A 370 12.45 -25.69 -12.25
N PHE A 371 12.42 -24.36 -12.35
CA PHE A 371 13.26 -23.60 -13.28
C PHE A 371 14.76 -23.91 -13.08
N LEU A 372 15.24 -23.93 -11.85
CA LEU A 372 16.65 -24.22 -11.56
C LEU A 372 17.03 -25.66 -11.97
N VAL A 373 16.15 -26.65 -11.71
CA VAL A 373 16.38 -28.03 -12.10
C VAL A 373 16.40 -28.17 -13.62
N GLU A 374 15.42 -27.59 -14.33
CA GLU A 374 15.36 -27.60 -15.78
C GLU A 374 16.61 -26.97 -16.43
N LYS A 375 17.02 -25.78 -15.93
CA LYS A 375 18.22 -25.10 -16.42
C LYS A 375 19.51 -25.84 -16.09
N THR A 376 19.54 -26.60 -15.02
CA THR A 376 20.66 -27.47 -14.70
C THR A 376 20.79 -28.60 -15.72
N CYS A 377 19.67 -29.27 -16.03
CA CYS A 377 19.66 -30.32 -17.05
C CYS A 377 20.06 -29.80 -18.44
N GLU A 378 19.58 -28.60 -18.80
CA GLU A 378 19.95 -27.92 -20.03
C GLU A 378 21.46 -27.61 -20.06
N ALA A 379 22.01 -27.03 -18.99
CA ALA A 379 23.44 -26.71 -18.91
C ALA A 379 24.34 -27.95 -19.00
N TYR A 380 23.98 -29.04 -18.33
CA TYR A 380 24.76 -30.30 -18.45
C TYR A 380 24.69 -30.91 -19.82
N ARG A 381 23.55 -30.84 -20.53
CA ARG A 381 23.43 -31.31 -21.92
C ARG A 381 24.37 -30.55 -22.84
N GLU A 382 24.53 -29.25 -22.65
CA GLU A 382 25.42 -28.40 -23.46
C GLU A 382 26.92 -28.59 -23.10
N VAL A 383 27.25 -28.98 -21.87
CA VAL A 383 28.64 -29.21 -21.42
C VAL A 383 29.12 -30.63 -21.70
N SER A 384 28.23 -31.63 -21.58
CA SER A 384 28.57 -33.03 -21.71
C SER A 384 28.23 -33.53 -23.10
N THR A 385 29.25 -33.72 -23.94
CA THR A 385 29.17 -34.57 -25.16
C THR A 385 29.24 -36.08 -24.84
N HIS A 386 29.34 -36.45 -23.53
CA HIS A 386 29.41 -37.86 -23.06
C HIS A 386 28.58 -38.16 -21.81
N VAL A 387 27.71 -39.06 -21.97
CA VAL A 387 26.89 -39.97 -21.15
C VAL A 387 27.41 -40.23 -19.75
N THR A 388 26.94 -39.51 -18.69
CA THR A 388 26.97 -40.03 -17.32
C THR A 388 25.98 -39.39 -16.31
N TRP A 389 25.05 -38.49 -16.71
CA TRP A 389 24.23 -37.75 -15.77
C TRP A 389 22.72 -37.95 -15.91
N LEU A 390 22.28 -39.15 -16.32
CA LEU A 390 20.85 -39.50 -16.46
C LEU A 390 20.09 -39.63 -15.08
N GLY A 391 20.77 -39.52 -13.94
CA GLY A 391 20.15 -39.70 -12.62
C GLY A 391 19.45 -38.49 -12.02
N PHE A 392 19.67 -37.28 -12.57
CA PHE A 392 19.07 -36.02 -11.99
C PHE A 392 17.95 -35.43 -12.84
N CYS A 393 17.74 -35.88 -14.07
CA CYS A 393 16.85 -35.28 -15.06
C CYS A 393 15.64 -36.17 -15.43
N HIS A 394 15.30 -37.15 -14.59
CA HIS A 394 14.11 -37.99 -14.73
C HIS A 394 13.08 -37.70 -13.62
#